data_1369b669478462072bb0375e1ddd91a7
#
_entry.id   1369b669478462072bb0375e1ddd91a7
#
_cell.length_a   1.000
_cell.length_b   1.000
_cell.length_c   1.000
_cell.angle_alpha   90.00
_cell.angle_beta   90.00
_cell.angle_gamma   90.00
#
_symmetry.space_group_name_H-M   'P 1'
#
loop_
_entity.id
_entity.type
_entity.pdbx_description
1 polymer ?
#
loop_
_entity_poly.entity_id
_entity_poly.type
_entity_poly.pdbx_seq_one_letter_code
_entity_poly.pdbx_strand_id
1 'polypeptide(L)'
;MATILDVAREAEVSPATVSRVINNSFLVSEEKKKRVYEAMKKVGYTVAPKHRTVKSNGKLLVAVTNMSNYELFDGMQRCSAELGYGLVFAHTSDRPGALQETVELLKVLDAGGQVAGILLLNFVLKSETDFLNFIRKYPVVQVMEAVDLENNYLVSTDDYQAAYDAVTHLVEQGRKRIAIYITKLPENRMNFEKLRLHGYNAALMDHGLQPLDELIRYSDFNIEGAAYTTRKMLSSMEKLPDAILCMSDTVAWGCMKTLLENGISVPDDIAVVGIDDLEGSEYFTPSLTSVAQAFDVIGEESIRLLNSVINGEITNGRKIYVPHKLVVRQSSVVPERQ
;
A
#
# COMPACT_ATOMS: atom_id res chain seq x y z
N MET A 1 -32.34 21.39 8.43
CA MET A 1 -31.43 20.24 8.37
C MET A 1 -30.00 20.77 8.44
N ALA A 2 -29.18 20.27 9.33
CA ALA A 2 -27.78 20.72 9.40
C ALA A 2 -27.02 20.33 8.10
N THR A 3 -26.09 21.15 7.69
CA THR A 3 -25.32 21.00 6.44
C THR A 3 -23.85 20.73 6.75
N ILE A 4 -23.10 20.27 5.76
CA ILE A 4 -21.62 20.14 5.85
C ILE A 4 -20.96 21.48 6.25
N LEU A 5 -21.53 22.61 5.85
CA LEU A 5 -21.03 23.94 6.19
C LEU A 5 -21.24 24.25 7.68
N ASP A 6 -22.33 23.80 8.27
CA ASP A 6 -22.58 23.97 9.69
C ASP A 6 -21.63 23.11 10.53
N VAL A 7 -21.36 21.88 10.11
CA VAL A 7 -20.34 21.01 10.72
C VAL A 7 -18.95 21.64 10.61
N ALA A 8 -18.59 22.16 9.43
CA ALA A 8 -17.29 22.78 9.19
C ALA A 8 -17.07 24.00 10.10
N ARG A 9 -18.11 24.82 10.27
CA ARG A 9 -18.09 25.99 11.15
C ARG A 9 -17.95 25.57 12.60
N GLU A 10 -18.73 24.60 13.07
CA GLU A 10 -18.70 24.11 14.46
C GLU A 10 -17.37 23.40 14.79
N ALA A 11 -16.81 22.64 13.85
CA ALA A 11 -15.54 21.96 14.00
C ALA A 11 -14.30 22.86 13.75
N GLU A 12 -14.50 24.11 13.31
CA GLU A 12 -13.44 25.04 12.89
C GLU A 12 -12.48 24.47 11.87
N VAL A 13 -13.02 23.81 10.85
CA VAL A 13 -12.26 23.23 9.74
C VAL A 13 -12.88 23.59 8.39
N SER A 14 -12.17 23.34 7.29
CA SER A 14 -12.75 23.56 5.96
C SER A 14 -13.85 22.51 5.65
N PRO A 15 -14.84 22.84 4.80
CA PRO A 15 -15.84 21.87 4.32
C PRO A 15 -15.19 20.66 3.64
N ALA A 16 -14.05 20.86 2.97
CA ALA A 16 -13.26 19.79 2.38
C ALA A 16 -12.70 18.83 3.45
N THR A 17 -12.28 19.36 4.61
CA THR A 17 -11.83 18.54 5.74
C THR A 17 -12.99 17.71 6.31
N VAL A 18 -14.17 18.31 6.48
CA VAL A 18 -15.38 17.58 6.92
C VAL A 18 -15.71 16.44 5.94
N SER A 19 -15.70 16.73 4.65
CA SER A 19 -15.94 15.72 3.61
C SER A 19 -14.93 14.57 3.69
N ARG A 20 -13.65 14.88 3.90
CA ARG A 20 -12.59 13.86 4.06
C ARG A 20 -12.79 13.01 5.32
N VAL A 21 -13.21 13.62 6.44
CA VAL A 21 -13.53 12.88 7.68
C VAL A 21 -14.75 11.97 7.49
N ILE A 22 -15.81 12.47 6.86
CA ILE A 22 -17.03 11.70 6.59
C ILE A 22 -16.72 10.48 5.70
N ASN A 23 -15.78 10.65 4.76
CA ASN A 23 -15.35 9.59 3.86
C ASN A 23 -14.15 8.79 4.43
N ASN A 24 -13.87 8.92 5.73
CA ASN A 24 -12.80 8.21 6.46
C ASN A 24 -11.40 8.36 5.85
N SER A 25 -11.10 9.52 5.27
CA SER A 25 -9.84 9.76 4.56
C SER A 25 -8.64 9.73 5.51
N PHE A 26 -7.61 8.98 5.10
CA PHE A 26 -6.30 8.84 5.75
C PHE A 26 -5.56 10.18 5.98
N LEU A 27 -5.82 11.20 5.16
CA LEU A 27 -5.12 12.49 5.19
C LEU A 27 -5.56 13.46 6.29
N VAL A 28 -6.42 13.03 7.22
CA VAL A 28 -6.93 13.88 8.31
C VAL A 28 -6.43 13.34 9.65
N SER A 29 -5.80 14.21 10.45
CA SER A 29 -5.33 13.84 11.79
C SER A 29 -6.49 13.40 12.69
N GLU A 30 -6.23 12.47 13.63
CA GLU A 30 -7.22 11.95 14.56
C GLU A 30 -7.87 13.06 15.40
N GLU A 31 -7.13 14.08 15.79
CA GLU A 31 -7.66 15.25 16.49
C GLU A 31 -8.73 15.96 15.65
N LYS A 32 -8.46 16.19 14.36
CA LYS A 32 -9.44 16.81 13.46
C LYS A 32 -10.65 15.90 13.20
N LYS A 33 -10.42 14.58 13.08
CA LYS A 33 -11.51 13.60 12.96
C LYS A 33 -12.43 13.68 14.18
N LYS A 34 -11.88 13.64 15.39
CA LYS A 34 -12.62 13.73 16.64
C LYS A 34 -13.46 15.01 16.72
N ARG A 35 -12.85 16.17 16.43
CA ARG A 35 -13.56 17.46 16.39
C ARG A 35 -14.73 17.47 15.41
N VAL A 36 -14.55 16.91 14.22
CA VAL A 36 -15.61 16.82 13.20
C VAL A 36 -16.76 15.91 13.67
N TYR A 37 -16.46 14.73 14.24
CA TYR A 37 -17.52 13.83 14.74
C TYR A 37 -18.30 14.46 15.93
N GLU A 38 -17.62 15.15 16.83
CA GLU A 38 -18.27 15.88 17.92
C GLU A 38 -19.17 17.01 17.39
N ALA A 39 -18.68 17.77 16.41
CA ALA A 39 -19.46 18.82 15.73
C ALA A 39 -20.68 18.24 15.01
N MET A 40 -20.54 17.11 14.29
CA MET A 40 -21.67 16.43 13.63
C MET A 40 -22.75 16.07 14.65
N LYS A 41 -22.36 15.50 15.79
CA LYS A 41 -23.28 15.15 16.88
C LYS A 41 -23.97 16.39 17.45
N LYS A 42 -23.23 17.47 17.65
CA LYS A 42 -23.71 18.72 18.25
C LYS A 42 -24.71 19.46 17.35
N VAL A 43 -24.45 19.53 16.04
CA VAL A 43 -25.35 20.18 15.08
C VAL A 43 -26.47 19.26 14.57
N GLY A 44 -26.48 17.99 14.99
CA GLY A 44 -27.49 17.01 14.53
C GLY A 44 -27.31 16.64 13.03
N TYR A 45 -26.07 16.70 12.52
CA TYR A 45 -25.79 16.32 11.15
C TYR A 45 -25.66 14.79 11.06
N THR A 46 -26.54 14.18 10.29
CA THR A 46 -26.44 12.77 9.93
C THR A 46 -26.01 12.66 8.48
N VAL A 47 -25.01 11.83 8.22
CA VAL A 47 -24.64 11.48 6.84
C VAL A 47 -25.82 10.71 6.26
N ALA A 48 -26.64 11.37 5.45
CA ALA A 48 -27.60 10.64 4.65
C ALA A 48 -26.81 9.71 3.72
N PRO A 49 -27.15 8.42 3.66
CA PRO A 49 -26.55 7.55 2.66
C PRO A 49 -26.82 8.21 1.30
N LYS A 50 -25.76 8.64 0.63
CA LYS A 50 -25.86 9.15 -0.74
C LYS A 50 -26.18 7.96 -1.65
N HIS A 51 -27.43 7.53 -1.65
CA HIS A 51 -27.97 6.79 -2.77
C HIS A 51 -28.07 7.75 -3.98
N ARG A 52 -26.93 8.19 -4.49
CA ARG A 52 -26.89 8.61 -5.87
C ARG A 52 -27.13 7.34 -6.66
N THR A 53 -28.31 7.22 -7.24
CA THR A 53 -28.53 6.32 -8.38
C THR A 53 -27.67 6.88 -9.51
N VAL A 54 -26.38 6.52 -9.52
CA VAL A 54 -25.51 6.81 -10.64
C VAL A 54 -26.03 5.94 -11.76
N LYS A 55 -26.52 6.56 -12.84
CA LYS A 55 -26.89 5.81 -14.03
C LYS A 55 -25.62 5.16 -14.56
N SER A 56 -25.61 3.84 -14.59
CA SER A 56 -24.53 3.09 -15.25
C SER A 56 -24.35 3.61 -16.68
N ASN A 57 -23.12 3.85 -17.08
CA ASN A 57 -22.77 4.19 -18.46
C ASN A 57 -22.70 2.94 -19.36
N GLY A 58 -22.99 1.76 -18.82
CA GLY A 58 -22.94 0.47 -19.53
C GLY A 58 -21.53 -0.04 -19.81
N LYS A 59 -20.49 0.62 -19.24
CA LYS A 59 -19.10 0.26 -19.44
C LYS A 59 -18.49 -0.40 -18.20
N LEU A 60 -17.52 -1.27 -18.43
CA LEU A 60 -16.79 -2.01 -17.41
C LEU A 60 -15.33 -1.53 -17.32
N LEU A 61 -14.83 -1.43 -16.10
CA LEU A 61 -13.42 -1.40 -15.80
C LEU A 61 -13.02 -2.79 -15.28
N VAL A 62 -11.87 -3.30 -15.71
CA VAL A 62 -11.40 -4.61 -15.26
C VAL A 62 -10.08 -4.43 -14.51
N ALA A 63 -10.08 -4.78 -13.24
CA ALA A 63 -8.91 -4.82 -12.39
C ALA A 63 -8.32 -6.23 -12.39
N VAL A 64 -7.20 -6.41 -13.08
CA VAL A 64 -6.45 -7.67 -13.09
C VAL A 64 -5.47 -7.64 -11.91
N THR A 65 -5.56 -8.64 -11.04
CA THR A 65 -4.82 -8.64 -9.77
C THR A 65 -4.36 -10.02 -9.36
N ASN A 66 -3.19 -10.11 -8.72
CA ASN A 66 -2.70 -11.28 -8.02
C ASN A 66 -2.67 -11.09 -6.48
N MET A 67 -3.20 -9.97 -5.99
CA MET A 67 -3.24 -9.61 -4.58
C MET A 67 -4.67 -9.45 -4.07
N SER A 68 -4.82 -9.44 -2.76
CA SER A 68 -6.06 -9.09 -2.06
C SER A 68 -5.76 -7.98 -1.06
N ASN A 69 -6.39 -6.82 -1.25
CA ASN A 69 -6.36 -5.72 -0.30
C ASN A 69 -7.73 -5.05 -0.30
N TYR A 70 -8.42 -5.17 0.83
CA TYR A 70 -9.80 -4.71 0.96
C TYR A 70 -9.92 -3.19 0.78
N GLU A 71 -9.05 -2.40 1.39
CA GLU A 71 -9.11 -0.93 1.36
C GLU A 71 -8.89 -0.41 -0.06
N LEU A 72 -7.91 -0.98 -0.78
CA LEU A 72 -7.64 -0.66 -2.18
C LEU A 72 -8.87 -0.95 -3.05
N PHE A 73 -9.46 -2.13 -2.86
CA PHE A 73 -10.64 -2.56 -3.65
C PHE A 73 -11.87 -1.72 -3.33
N ASP A 74 -12.09 -1.35 -2.06
CA ASP A 74 -13.18 -0.48 -1.64
C ASP A 74 -13.05 0.93 -2.25
N GLY A 75 -11.84 1.52 -2.23
CA GLY A 75 -11.54 2.79 -2.88
C GLY A 75 -11.84 2.76 -4.38
N MET A 76 -11.39 1.70 -5.07
CA MET A 76 -11.71 1.48 -6.49
C MET A 76 -13.21 1.35 -6.73
N GLN A 77 -13.91 0.54 -5.91
CA GLN A 77 -15.33 0.27 -6.06
C GLN A 77 -16.17 1.54 -5.86
N ARG A 78 -15.87 2.32 -4.83
CA ARG A 78 -16.56 3.59 -4.58
C ARG A 78 -16.41 4.55 -5.73
N CYS A 79 -15.16 4.79 -6.19
CA CYS A 79 -14.89 5.73 -7.25
C CYS A 79 -15.46 5.29 -8.61
N SER A 80 -15.35 3.99 -8.96
CA SER A 80 -15.96 3.48 -10.20
C SER A 80 -17.47 3.63 -10.21
N ALA A 81 -18.14 3.35 -9.08
CA ALA A 81 -19.56 3.56 -8.94
C ALA A 81 -19.97 5.03 -9.07
N GLU A 82 -19.19 5.96 -8.48
CA GLU A 82 -19.42 7.41 -8.62
C GLU A 82 -19.33 7.88 -10.07
N LEU A 83 -18.46 7.28 -10.88
CA LEU A 83 -18.28 7.59 -12.30
C LEU A 83 -19.20 6.81 -13.24
N GLY A 84 -20.01 5.90 -12.70
CA GLY A 84 -21.00 5.11 -13.45
C GLY A 84 -20.45 3.87 -14.13
N TYR A 85 -19.24 3.43 -13.81
CA TYR A 85 -18.65 2.20 -14.32
C TYR A 85 -19.03 0.98 -13.47
N GLY A 86 -19.21 -0.17 -14.12
CA GLY A 86 -19.10 -1.46 -13.46
C GLY A 86 -17.61 -1.80 -13.22
N LEU A 87 -17.27 -2.37 -12.07
CA LEU A 87 -15.91 -2.82 -11.78
C LEU A 87 -15.89 -4.34 -11.61
N VAL A 88 -14.99 -5.00 -12.32
CA VAL A 88 -14.75 -6.44 -12.24
C VAL A 88 -13.34 -6.70 -11.79
N PHE A 89 -13.15 -7.51 -10.75
CA PHE A 89 -11.85 -8.00 -10.32
C PHE A 89 -11.57 -9.35 -10.97
N ALA A 90 -10.57 -9.40 -11.84
CA ALA A 90 -10.06 -10.62 -12.46
C ALA A 90 -8.83 -11.09 -11.70
N HIS A 91 -9.02 -12.00 -10.75
CA HIS A 91 -7.90 -12.55 -9.99
C HIS A 91 -7.12 -13.55 -10.84
N THR A 92 -5.80 -13.41 -10.85
CA THR A 92 -4.86 -14.32 -11.50
C THR A 92 -3.81 -14.82 -10.50
N SER A 93 -2.92 -15.70 -10.93
CA SER A 93 -1.86 -16.25 -10.08
C SER A 93 -0.56 -16.41 -10.89
N ASP A 94 0.54 -16.69 -10.20
CA ASP A 94 1.84 -16.91 -10.83
C ASP A 94 2.00 -18.32 -11.45
N ARG A 95 0.93 -19.13 -11.45
CA ARG A 95 0.96 -20.47 -12.08
C ARG A 95 1.04 -20.35 -13.59
N PRO A 96 1.73 -21.28 -14.27
CA PRO A 96 1.77 -21.32 -15.73
C PRO A 96 0.35 -21.35 -16.32
N GLY A 97 0.12 -20.50 -17.32
CA GLY A 97 -1.17 -20.41 -18.04
C GLY A 97 -2.23 -19.51 -17.38
N ALA A 98 -2.05 -19.02 -16.15
CA ALA A 98 -3.05 -18.19 -15.47
C ALA A 98 -3.33 -16.87 -16.22
N LEU A 99 -2.30 -16.22 -16.79
CA LEU A 99 -2.52 -15.02 -17.60
C LEU A 99 -3.23 -15.31 -18.92
N GLN A 100 -3.01 -16.49 -19.53
CA GLN A 100 -3.76 -16.89 -20.72
C GLN A 100 -5.26 -17.07 -20.40
N GLU A 101 -5.60 -17.67 -19.27
CA GLU A 101 -6.98 -17.78 -18.78
C GLU A 101 -7.58 -16.39 -18.52
N THR A 102 -6.78 -15.47 -17.99
CA THR A 102 -7.21 -14.08 -17.80
C THR A 102 -7.50 -13.40 -19.15
N VAL A 103 -6.71 -13.63 -20.17
CA VAL A 103 -6.99 -13.14 -21.54
C VAL A 103 -8.32 -13.69 -22.06
N GLU A 104 -8.58 -14.98 -21.88
CA GLU A 104 -9.87 -15.57 -22.31
C GLU A 104 -11.05 -14.97 -21.54
N LEU A 105 -10.91 -14.75 -20.24
CA LEU A 105 -11.92 -14.05 -19.45
C LEU A 105 -12.15 -12.62 -19.97
N LEU A 106 -11.09 -11.86 -20.24
CA LEU A 106 -11.19 -10.51 -20.78
C LEU A 106 -11.90 -10.49 -22.15
N LYS A 107 -11.65 -11.47 -23.03
CA LYS A 107 -12.36 -11.61 -24.31
C LYS A 107 -13.85 -11.84 -24.11
N VAL A 108 -14.24 -12.66 -23.12
CA VAL A 108 -15.65 -12.89 -22.79
C VAL A 108 -16.30 -11.61 -22.26
N LEU A 109 -15.65 -10.90 -21.36
CA LEU A 109 -16.15 -9.64 -20.79
C LEU A 109 -16.29 -8.54 -21.86
N ASP A 110 -15.44 -8.57 -22.88
CA ASP A 110 -15.46 -7.57 -23.98
C ASP A 110 -16.24 -8.01 -25.22
N ALA A 111 -16.90 -9.14 -25.20
CA ALA A 111 -17.66 -9.63 -26.37
C ALA A 111 -18.69 -8.63 -26.91
N GLY A 112 -19.17 -7.71 -26.07
CA GLY A 112 -20.07 -6.60 -26.45
C GLY A 112 -19.40 -5.24 -26.57
N GLY A 113 -18.06 -5.14 -26.55
CA GLY A 113 -17.32 -3.85 -26.53
C GLY A 113 -17.57 -3.04 -25.27
N GLN A 114 -17.80 -3.70 -24.13
CA GLN A 114 -18.16 -3.05 -22.89
C GLN A 114 -16.94 -2.65 -22.05
N VAL A 115 -15.78 -3.29 -22.22
CA VAL A 115 -14.57 -2.97 -21.47
C VAL A 115 -14.02 -1.60 -21.91
N ALA A 116 -14.02 -0.64 -21.00
CA ALA A 116 -13.53 0.71 -21.26
C ALA A 116 -12.05 0.89 -20.89
N GLY A 117 -11.55 0.14 -19.92
CA GLY A 117 -10.16 0.24 -19.47
C GLY A 117 -9.76 -0.85 -18.49
N ILE A 118 -8.47 -0.99 -18.27
CA ILE A 118 -7.86 -2.04 -17.47
C ILE A 118 -6.97 -1.41 -16.38
N LEU A 119 -7.06 -1.96 -15.16
CA LEU A 119 -6.12 -1.70 -14.08
C LEU A 119 -5.25 -2.95 -13.89
N LEU A 120 -3.95 -2.76 -13.77
CA LEU A 120 -2.99 -3.82 -13.45
C LEU A 120 -2.49 -3.61 -12.02
N LEU A 121 -2.85 -4.50 -11.11
CA LEU A 121 -2.53 -4.38 -9.69
C LEU A 121 -1.38 -5.31 -9.32
N ASN A 122 -0.25 -4.72 -8.94
CA ASN A 122 0.92 -5.43 -8.41
C ASN A 122 1.47 -6.52 -9.35
N PHE A 123 1.57 -6.20 -10.63
CA PHE A 123 2.05 -7.15 -11.64
C PHE A 123 3.54 -7.01 -11.91
N VAL A 124 4.23 -8.15 -11.94
CA VAL A 124 5.55 -8.32 -12.54
C VAL A 124 5.39 -9.17 -13.78
N LEU A 125 5.43 -8.54 -14.95
CA LEU A 125 5.36 -9.22 -16.24
C LEU A 125 6.77 -9.49 -16.74
N LYS A 126 7.14 -10.76 -16.93
CA LYS A 126 8.46 -11.15 -17.40
C LYS A 126 8.55 -11.31 -18.92
N SER A 127 7.53 -11.85 -19.56
CA SER A 127 7.56 -12.15 -21.00
C SER A 127 6.21 -12.57 -21.59
N GLU A 128 5.09 -12.26 -20.93
CA GLU A 128 3.76 -12.67 -21.40
C GLU A 128 3.28 -11.80 -22.56
N THR A 129 3.91 -12.01 -23.71
CA THR A 129 3.66 -11.23 -24.93
C THR A 129 2.19 -11.20 -25.34
N ASP A 130 1.48 -12.31 -25.20
CA ASP A 130 0.08 -12.41 -25.59
C ASP A 130 -0.84 -11.59 -24.69
N PHE A 131 -0.61 -11.63 -23.37
CA PHE A 131 -1.34 -10.81 -22.42
C PHE A 131 -1.09 -9.31 -22.67
N LEU A 132 0.20 -8.91 -22.81
CA LEU A 132 0.57 -7.52 -23.10
C LEU A 132 -0.02 -7.05 -24.43
N ASN A 133 0.03 -7.85 -25.49
CA ASN A 133 -0.55 -7.51 -26.78
C ASN A 133 -2.09 -7.37 -26.70
N PHE A 134 -2.72 -8.15 -25.83
CA PHE A 134 -4.17 -8.05 -25.64
C PHE A 134 -4.53 -6.75 -24.92
N ILE A 135 -3.90 -6.44 -23.78
CA ILE A 135 -4.26 -5.27 -22.96
C ILE A 135 -3.89 -3.93 -23.61
N ARG A 136 -2.89 -3.88 -24.51
CA ARG A 136 -2.52 -2.67 -25.27
C ARG A 136 -3.65 -2.06 -26.09
N LYS A 137 -4.73 -2.79 -26.31
CA LYS A 137 -5.94 -2.29 -27.01
C LYS A 137 -6.79 -1.36 -26.16
N TYR A 138 -6.53 -1.30 -24.87
CA TYR A 138 -7.29 -0.56 -23.88
C TYR A 138 -6.44 0.52 -23.21
N PRO A 139 -7.05 1.58 -22.69
CA PRO A 139 -6.43 2.39 -21.64
C PRO A 139 -6.02 1.51 -20.45
N VAL A 140 -4.75 1.60 -20.03
CA VAL A 140 -4.23 0.79 -18.91
C VAL A 140 -3.62 1.70 -17.87
N VAL A 141 -4.00 1.54 -16.61
CA VAL A 141 -3.37 2.16 -15.44
C VAL A 141 -2.77 1.07 -14.57
N GLN A 142 -1.53 1.25 -14.17
CA GLN A 142 -0.80 0.37 -13.27
C GLN A 142 -0.97 0.86 -11.84
N VAL A 143 -1.10 -0.06 -10.91
CA VAL A 143 -1.36 0.24 -9.50
C VAL A 143 -0.34 -0.47 -8.63
N MET A 144 0.39 0.29 -7.83
CA MET A 144 1.43 -0.12 -6.89
C MET A 144 2.71 -0.65 -7.54
N GLU A 145 2.64 -1.38 -8.64
CA GLU A 145 3.80 -1.89 -9.35
C GLU A 145 3.79 -1.40 -10.81
N ALA A 146 4.96 -1.10 -11.34
CA ALA A 146 5.13 -0.63 -12.71
C ALA A 146 5.82 -1.70 -13.57
N VAL A 147 5.15 -2.10 -14.64
CA VAL A 147 5.77 -2.80 -15.77
C VAL A 147 6.05 -1.81 -16.90
N ASP A 148 7.00 -2.12 -17.76
CA ASP A 148 7.36 -1.24 -18.88
C ASP A 148 6.27 -1.28 -19.96
N LEU A 149 5.39 -0.27 -19.92
CA LEU A 149 4.35 -0.02 -20.92
C LEU A 149 4.64 1.31 -21.62
N GLU A 150 4.26 1.39 -22.89
CA GLU A 150 4.53 2.56 -23.76
C GLU A 150 4.01 3.89 -23.17
N ASN A 151 2.82 3.86 -22.55
CA ASN A 151 2.29 4.98 -21.78
C ASN A 151 2.23 4.55 -20.31
N ASN A 152 3.21 5.00 -19.52
CA ASN A 152 3.35 4.56 -18.15
C ASN A 152 2.43 5.40 -17.23
N TYR A 153 1.17 4.97 -17.08
CA TYR A 153 0.23 5.52 -16.10
C TYR A 153 0.33 4.67 -14.83
N LEU A 154 0.75 5.29 -13.74
CA LEU A 154 0.99 4.61 -12.46
C LEU A 154 0.37 5.39 -11.31
N VAL A 155 -0.27 4.68 -10.39
CA VAL A 155 -0.62 5.18 -9.05
C VAL A 155 0.02 4.26 -8.02
N SER A 156 0.85 4.82 -7.14
CA SER A 156 1.58 4.06 -6.12
C SER A 156 1.90 4.93 -4.91
N THR A 157 2.46 4.31 -3.87
CA THR A 157 3.21 5.02 -2.82
C THR A 157 4.64 5.34 -3.31
N ASP A 158 5.28 6.36 -2.77
CA ASP A 158 6.73 6.56 -2.94
C ASP A 158 7.48 5.58 -2.03
N ASP A 159 7.78 4.40 -2.59
CA ASP A 159 8.42 3.31 -1.87
C ASP A 159 9.86 3.62 -1.42
N TYR A 160 10.55 4.50 -2.17
CA TYR A 160 11.87 4.98 -1.76
C TYR A 160 11.76 5.82 -0.48
N GLN A 161 10.86 6.82 -0.50
CA GLN A 161 10.69 7.71 0.64
C GLN A 161 10.08 6.96 1.85
N ALA A 162 9.18 6.02 1.62
CA ALA A 162 8.60 5.17 2.66
C ALA A 162 9.68 4.40 3.46
N ALA A 163 10.61 3.76 2.76
CA ALA A 163 11.72 3.05 3.40
C ALA A 163 12.73 4.01 4.03
N TYR A 164 13.00 5.13 3.39
CA TYR A 164 13.88 6.17 3.92
C TYR A 164 13.37 6.69 5.27
N ASP A 165 12.08 7.04 5.36
CA ASP A 165 11.47 7.56 6.60
C ASP A 165 11.44 6.50 7.71
N ALA A 166 11.18 5.23 7.36
CA ALA A 166 11.21 4.12 8.32
C ALA A 166 12.61 3.92 8.93
N VAL A 167 13.67 3.97 8.11
CA VAL A 167 15.05 3.84 8.58
C VAL A 167 15.46 5.07 9.39
N THR A 168 15.11 6.27 8.94
CA THR A 168 15.35 7.52 9.66
C THR A 168 14.77 7.45 11.07
N HIS A 169 13.50 7.01 11.19
CA HIS A 169 12.87 6.78 12.48
C HIS A 169 13.69 5.83 13.37
N LEU A 170 14.14 4.68 12.84
CA LEU A 170 14.93 3.73 13.62
C LEU A 170 16.26 4.34 14.09
N VAL A 171 16.93 5.13 13.24
CA VAL A 171 18.16 5.82 13.61
C VAL A 171 17.90 6.87 14.70
N GLU A 172 16.82 7.63 14.60
CA GLU A 172 16.40 8.61 15.61
C GLU A 172 16.06 7.93 16.96
N GLN A 173 15.61 6.66 16.94
CA GLN A 173 15.46 5.82 18.13
C GLN A 173 16.80 5.24 18.64
N GLY A 174 17.94 5.66 18.07
CA GLY A 174 19.28 5.26 18.49
C GLY A 174 19.77 3.93 17.88
N ARG A 175 19.05 3.34 16.92
CA ARG A 175 19.45 2.10 16.26
C ARG A 175 20.56 2.36 15.25
N LYS A 176 21.57 1.46 15.22
CA LYS A 176 22.77 1.64 14.40
C LYS A 176 23.07 0.47 13.47
N ARG A 177 22.52 -0.69 13.78
CA ARG A 177 22.75 -1.91 13.01
C ARG A 177 21.40 -2.44 12.49
N ILE A 178 20.88 -1.78 11.48
CA ILE A 178 19.54 -2.00 10.96
C ILE A 178 19.60 -3.03 9.85
N ALA A 179 18.84 -4.13 9.95
CA ALA A 179 18.66 -5.09 8.86
C ALA A 179 17.44 -4.73 8.01
N ILE A 180 17.43 -5.21 6.76
CA ILE A 180 16.24 -5.16 5.90
C ILE A 180 15.88 -6.57 5.41
N TYR A 181 14.59 -6.91 5.47
CA TYR A 181 14.05 -8.14 4.89
C TYR A 181 13.42 -7.83 3.53
N ILE A 182 13.94 -8.46 2.47
CA ILE A 182 13.48 -8.33 1.09
C ILE A 182 13.24 -9.71 0.48
N THR A 183 12.63 -9.81 -0.71
CA THR A 183 12.40 -11.12 -1.33
C THR A 183 13.68 -11.80 -1.81
N LYS A 184 13.60 -13.12 -1.95
CA LYS A 184 14.72 -14.04 -2.08
C LYS A 184 15.46 -14.01 -3.43
N LEU A 185 14.80 -13.58 -4.50
CA LEU A 185 15.34 -13.69 -5.86
C LEU A 185 15.55 -12.31 -6.50
N PRO A 186 16.81 -11.87 -6.71
CA PRO A 186 17.10 -10.57 -7.34
C PRO A 186 16.44 -10.39 -8.71
N GLU A 187 16.37 -11.45 -9.50
CA GLU A 187 15.79 -11.45 -10.85
C GLU A 187 14.26 -11.24 -10.86
N ASN A 188 13.61 -11.62 -9.77
CA ASN A 188 12.17 -11.53 -9.59
C ASN A 188 11.75 -10.37 -8.66
N ARG A 189 12.71 -9.52 -8.29
CA ARG A 189 12.46 -8.41 -7.40
C ARG A 189 11.51 -7.42 -8.05
N MET A 190 10.39 -7.15 -7.38
CA MET A 190 9.44 -6.13 -7.79
C MET A 190 10.09 -4.74 -7.75
N ASN A 191 9.57 -3.79 -8.49
CA ASN A 191 10.15 -2.45 -8.55
C ASN A 191 10.07 -1.73 -7.19
N PHE A 192 8.97 -1.90 -6.44
CA PHE A 192 8.83 -1.33 -5.10
C PHE A 192 9.92 -1.83 -4.14
N GLU A 193 10.33 -3.11 -4.22
CA GLU A 193 11.40 -3.66 -3.39
C GLU A 193 12.75 -3.02 -3.68
N LYS A 194 13.05 -2.75 -4.96
CA LYS A 194 14.27 -2.05 -5.36
C LYS A 194 14.27 -0.63 -4.81
N LEU A 195 13.14 0.06 -4.90
CA LEU A 195 12.98 1.41 -4.36
C LEU A 195 13.13 1.43 -2.83
N ARG A 196 12.49 0.49 -2.12
CA ARG A 196 12.65 0.35 -0.66
C ARG A 196 14.10 0.06 -0.27
N LEU A 197 14.80 -0.82 -0.99
CA LEU A 197 16.22 -1.07 -0.73
C LEU A 197 17.09 0.16 -1.00
N HIS A 198 16.78 0.94 -2.04
CA HIS A 198 17.50 2.20 -2.31
C HIS A 198 17.23 3.24 -1.21
N GLY A 199 15.98 3.40 -0.76
CA GLY A 199 15.62 4.28 0.35
C GLY A 199 16.30 3.90 1.67
N TYR A 200 16.30 2.60 1.99
CA TYR A 200 17.04 2.05 3.13
C TYR A 200 18.54 2.40 3.09
N ASN A 201 19.20 2.14 1.97
CA ASN A 201 20.64 2.43 1.83
C ASN A 201 20.93 3.93 1.93
N ALA A 202 20.10 4.77 1.29
CA ALA A 202 20.25 6.22 1.33
C ALA A 202 20.10 6.77 2.74
N ALA A 203 19.06 6.36 3.48
CA ALA A 203 18.85 6.79 4.85
C ALA A 203 20.01 6.40 5.77
N LEU A 204 20.55 5.18 5.67
CA LEU A 204 21.72 4.78 6.41
C LEU A 204 22.90 5.71 6.12
N MET A 205 23.22 5.94 4.85
CA MET A 205 24.37 6.79 4.45
C MET A 205 24.20 8.23 4.92
N ASP A 206 23.03 8.81 4.80
CA ASP A 206 22.74 10.19 5.21
C ASP A 206 22.87 10.37 6.74
N HIS A 207 22.64 9.30 7.50
CA HIS A 207 22.85 9.26 8.95
C HIS A 207 24.27 8.75 9.36
N GLY A 208 25.20 8.62 8.42
CA GLY A 208 26.59 8.21 8.68
C GLY A 208 26.76 6.73 9.02
N LEU A 209 25.76 5.89 8.70
CA LEU A 209 25.84 4.45 8.87
C LEU A 209 26.20 3.79 7.53
N GLN A 210 26.94 2.67 7.59
CA GLN A 210 27.31 1.91 6.40
C GLN A 210 26.29 0.81 6.11
N PRO A 211 25.71 0.75 4.91
CA PRO A 211 24.97 -0.43 4.46
C PRO A 211 25.89 -1.67 4.45
N LEU A 212 25.43 -2.76 5.06
CA LEU A 212 26.19 -4.00 5.13
C LEU A 212 25.41 -5.13 4.45
N ASP A 213 26.05 -5.82 3.52
CA ASP A 213 25.40 -6.92 2.74
C ASP A 213 24.85 -8.02 3.65
N GLU A 214 25.53 -8.28 4.79
CA GLU A 214 25.08 -9.27 5.77
C GLU A 214 23.76 -8.87 6.47
N LEU A 215 23.37 -7.59 6.43
CA LEU A 215 22.09 -7.10 6.98
C LEU A 215 20.96 -7.10 5.96
N ILE A 216 21.24 -7.35 4.68
CA ILE A 216 20.23 -7.59 3.66
C ILE A 216 19.82 -9.06 3.74
N ARG A 217 18.61 -9.31 4.24
CA ARG A 217 18.09 -10.67 4.46
C ARG A 217 17.00 -11.00 3.46
N TYR A 218 17.11 -12.16 2.85
CA TYR A 218 16.15 -12.63 1.86
C TYR A 218 15.10 -13.51 2.50
N SER A 219 13.83 -13.16 2.32
CA SER A 219 12.66 -13.85 2.86
C SER A 219 11.63 -14.09 1.76
N ASP A 220 10.81 -15.12 1.88
CA ASP A 220 9.58 -15.20 1.13
C ASP A 220 8.58 -14.18 1.71
N PHE A 221 7.66 -13.69 0.87
CA PHE A 221 6.71 -12.62 1.21
C PHE A 221 5.52 -13.17 2.03
N ASN A 222 5.81 -13.89 3.12
CA ASN A 222 4.81 -14.46 4.02
C ASN A 222 5.40 -14.68 5.43
N ILE A 223 4.49 -14.97 6.39
CA ILE A 223 4.85 -15.18 7.80
C ILE A 223 5.88 -16.31 7.98
N GLU A 224 5.73 -17.42 7.26
CA GLU A 224 6.59 -18.60 7.40
C GLU A 224 7.99 -18.35 6.86
N GLY A 225 8.11 -17.67 5.71
CA GLY A 225 9.37 -17.25 5.13
C GLY A 225 10.14 -16.29 6.04
N ALA A 226 9.43 -15.32 6.62
CA ALA A 226 9.99 -14.40 7.60
C ALA A 226 10.48 -15.12 8.86
N ALA A 227 9.69 -16.06 9.38
CA ALA A 227 10.07 -16.89 10.53
C ALA A 227 11.31 -17.74 10.23
N TYR A 228 11.40 -18.34 9.04
CA TYR A 228 12.58 -19.09 8.62
C TYR A 228 13.82 -18.19 8.55
N THR A 229 13.69 -17.02 7.90
CA THR A 229 14.78 -16.06 7.75
C THR A 229 15.27 -15.53 9.10
N THR A 230 14.35 -15.26 10.03
CA THR A 230 14.68 -14.82 11.39
C THR A 230 15.42 -15.91 12.16
N ARG A 231 14.95 -17.16 12.17
CA ARG A 231 15.67 -18.28 12.81
C ARG A 231 17.07 -18.46 12.23
N LYS A 232 17.20 -18.37 10.90
CA LYS A 232 18.50 -18.46 10.24
C LYS A 232 19.42 -17.29 10.66
N MET A 233 18.92 -16.09 10.75
CA MET A 233 19.65 -14.93 11.23
C MET A 233 20.16 -15.16 12.65
N LEU A 234 19.28 -15.57 13.58
CA LEU A 234 19.64 -15.82 14.98
C LEU A 234 20.71 -16.91 15.15
N SER A 235 20.70 -17.94 14.30
CA SER A 235 21.63 -19.06 14.40
C SER A 235 22.96 -18.83 13.69
N SER A 236 23.05 -17.89 12.72
CA SER A 236 24.21 -17.73 11.85
C SER A 236 24.98 -16.44 12.03
N MET A 237 24.41 -15.43 12.69
CA MET A 237 25.09 -14.15 12.89
C MET A 237 25.79 -14.09 14.25
N GLU A 238 27.06 -13.73 14.27
CA GLU A 238 27.81 -13.49 15.50
C GLU A 238 27.31 -12.22 16.21
N LYS A 239 26.98 -11.19 15.44
CA LYS A 239 26.41 -9.93 15.93
C LYS A 239 25.05 -9.67 15.26
N LEU A 240 23.98 -9.70 16.06
CA LEU A 240 22.63 -9.45 15.60
C LEU A 240 22.41 -7.95 15.24
N PRO A 241 21.43 -7.65 14.39
CA PRO A 241 20.96 -6.28 14.20
C PRO A 241 20.27 -5.78 15.48
N ASP A 242 20.21 -4.47 15.65
CA ASP A 242 19.45 -3.81 16.71
C ASP A 242 18.09 -3.30 16.23
N ALA A 243 17.85 -3.36 14.91
CA ALA A 243 16.55 -3.11 14.31
C ALA A 243 16.39 -3.86 12.97
N ILE A 244 15.15 -4.08 12.56
CA ILE A 244 14.78 -4.73 11.31
C ILE A 244 13.67 -3.92 10.62
N LEU A 245 13.93 -3.47 9.39
CA LEU A 245 12.90 -3.01 8.48
C LEU A 245 12.39 -4.21 7.67
N CYS A 246 11.11 -4.52 7.80
CA CYS A 246 10.44 -5.55 7.01
C CYS A 246 9.67 -4.89 5.86
N MET A 247 9.79 -5.45 4.66
CA MET A 247 9.15 -4.85 3.49
C MET A 247 7.63 -4.97 3.44
N SER A 248 7.02 -5.68 4.39
CA SER A 248 5.57 -5.68 4.63
C SER A 248 5.27 -6.04 6.07
N ASP A 249 4.07 -5.70 6.54
CA ASP A 249 3.59 -6.06 7.87
C ASP A 249 3.49 -7.58 8.05
N THR A 250 3.09 -8.31 7.02
CA THR A 250 3.03 -9.77 7.05
C THR A 250 4.41 -10.39 7.35
N VAL A 251 5.47 -9.83 6.74
CA VAL A 251 6.85 -10.24 7.01
C VAL A 251 7.27 -9.80 8.41
N ALA A 252 6.89 -8.60 8.85
CA ALA A 252 7.16 -8.10 10.20
C ALA A 252 6.54 -8.97 11.29
N TRP A 253 5.30 -9.42 11.10
CA TRP A 253 4.62 -10.33 12.06
C TRP A 253 5.35 -11.66 12.22
N GLY A 254 5.79 -12.27 11.11
CA GLY A 254 6.58 -13.51 11.14
C GLY A 254 7.94 -13.31 11.83
N CYS A 255 8.59 -12.17 11.58
CA CYS A 255 9.83 -11.77 12.23
C CYS A 255 9.63 -11.60 13.73
N MET A 256 8.70 -10.73 14.16
CA MET A 256 8.43 -10.43 15.58
C MET A 256 8.05 -11.68 16.36
N LYS A 257 7.13 -12.50 15.81
CA LYS A 257 6.75 -13.76 16.46
C LYS A 257 7.98 -14.63 16.74
N THR A 258 8.86 -14.76 15.75
CA THR A 258 10.05 -15.61 15.88
C THR A 258 11.09 -15.04 16.86
N LEU A 259 11.28 -13.72 16.89
CA LEU A 259 12.13 -13.07 17.88
C LEU A 259 11.64 -13.35 19.29
N LEU A 260 10.36 -13.13 19.57
CA LEU A 260 9.74 -13.33 20.88
C LEU A 260 9.80 -14.82 21.32
N GLU A 261 9.55 -15.77 20.41
CA GLU A 261 9.67 -17.21 20.66
C GLU A 261 11.10 -17.63 21.04
N ASN A 262 12.11 -16.86 20.63
CA ASN A 262 13.52 -17.10 20.96
C ASN A 262 14.04 -16.22 22.11
N GLY A 263 13.15 -15.57 22.85
CA GLY A 263 13.50 -14.77 24.02
C GLY A 263 14.14 -13.41 23.70
N ILE A 264 14.03 -12.94 22.45
CA ILE A 264 14.51 -11.62 22.02
C ILE A 264 13.36 -10.62 22.18
N SER A 265 13.59 -9.59 22.98
CA SER A 265 12.59 -8.57 23.27
C SER A 265 12.42 -7.59 22.11
N VAL A 266 11.18 -7.28 21.75
CA VAL A 266 10.84 -6.23 20.80
C VAL A 266 10.10 -5.13 21.59
N PRO A 267 10.57 -3.91 21.58
CA PRO A 267 11.68 -3.30 20.82
C PRO A 267 13.05 -3.32 21.53
N ASP A 268 13.15 -3.76 22.81
CA ASP A 268 14.32 -3.51 23.66
C ASP A 268 15.62 -4.05 23.03
N ASP A 269 15.63 -5.33 22.61
CA ASP A 269 16.79 -5.95 21.96
C ASP A 269 16.82 -5.61 20.46
N ILE A 270 15.71 -5.84 19.76
CA ILE A 270 15.59 -5.61 18.32
C ILE A 270 14.28 -4.87 18.03
N ALA A 271 14.38 -3.64 17.51
CA ALA A 271 13.21 -2.91 17.02
C ALA A 271 12.72 -3.47 15.67
N VAL A 272 11.43 -3.43 15.41
CA VAL A 272 10.86 -3.89 14.14
C VAL A 272 9.93 -2.83 13.57
N VAL A 273 10.09 -2.53 12.28
CA VAL A 273 9.20 -1.67 11.51
C VAL A 273 8.70 -2.41 10.29
N GLY A 274 7.40 -2.33 10.01
CA GLY A 274 6.75 -2.87 8.82
C GLY A 274 6.42 -1.79 7.79
N ILE A 275 5.81 -2.21 6.70
CA ILE A 275 5.20 -1.36 5.68
C ILE A 275 3.85 -1.97 5.36
N ASP A 276 2.82 -1.18 5.15
CA ASP A 276 1.45 -1.37 4.73
C ASP A 276 0.42 -0.84 5.75
N ASP A 277 0.71 -0.92 7.05
CA ASP A 277 -0.18 -0.62 8.18
C ASP A 277 -1.48 -1.43 8.12
N LEU A 278 -1.35 -2.73 7.89
CA LEU A 278 -2.48 -3.65 7.89
C LEU A 278 -3.17 -3.69 9.26
N GLU A 279 -4.48 -3.90 9.29
CA GLU A 279 -5.31 -3.90 10.52
C GLU A 279 -4.70 -4.74 11.66
N GLY A 280 -4.08 -5.88 11.35
CA GLY A 280 -3.41 -6.72 12.33
C GLY A 280 -2.27 -6.04 13.10
N SER A 281 -1.66 -5.00 12.56
CA SER A 281 -0.47 -4.35 13.12
C SER A 281 -0.75 -3.63 14.45
N GLU A 282 -1.96 -3.14 14.64
CA GLU A 282 -2.41 -2.53 15.91
C GLU A 282 -2.62 -3.59 17.01
N TYR A 283 -3.07 -4.80 16.64
CA TYR A 283 -3.48 -5.84 17.59
C TYR A 283 -2.36 -6.81 17.98
N PHE A 284 -1.22 -6.75 17.31
CA PHE A 284 -0.03 -7.51 17.73
C PHE A 284 0.50 -7.01 19.08
N THR A 285 1.22 -7.87 19.80
CA THR A 285 1.87 -7.52 21.06
C THR A 285 3.37 -7.86 20.99
N PRO A 286 4.27 -6.85 20.98
CA PRO A 286 3.98 -5.41 20.91
C PRO A 286 3.31 -5.00 19.59
N SER A 287 2.54 -3.89 19.58
CA SER A 287 1.90 -3.38 18.37
C SER A 287 2.94 -2.85 17.38
N LEU A 288 2.76 -3.17 16.09
CA LEU A 288 3.75 -2.93 15.04
C LEU A 288 3.75 -1.48 14.57
N THR A 289 4.91 -0.83 14.66
CA THR A 289 5.20 0.40 13.92
C THR A 289 5.26 0.10 12.44
N SER A 290 4.51 0.81 11.62
CA SER A 290 4.44 0.55 10.19
C SER A 290 4.32 1.84 9.38
N VAL A 291 4.82 1.79 8.15
CA VAL A 291 4.57 2.82 7.14
C VAL A 291 3.22 2.54 6.52
N ALA A 292 2.22 3.34 6.88
CA ALA A 292 0.87 3.23 6.35
C ALA A 292 0.82 3.70 4.89
N GLN A 293 0.35 2.84 4.02
CA GLN A 293 -0.03 3.18 2.66
C GLN A 293 -1.52 3.54 2.62
N ALA A 294 -1.87 4.64 1.95
CA ALA A 294 -3.27 5.05 1.83
C ALA A 294 -3.96 4.25 0.70
N PHE A 295 -4.18 2.97 0.91
CA PHE A 295 -4.68 2.05 -0.10
C PHE A 295 -6.03 2.47 -0.70
N ASP A 296 -6.94 3.00 0.10
CA ASP A 296 -8.23 3.51 -0.36
C ASP A 296 -8.05 4.70 -1.32
N VAL A 297 -7.12 5.62 -1.02
CA VAL A 297 -6.79 6.75 -1.88
C VAL A 297 -6.08 6.29 -3.16
N ILE A 298 -5.16 5.31 -3.07
CA ILE A 298 -4.53 4.70 -4.24
C ILE A 298 -5.60 4.09 -5.15
N GLY A 299 -6.58 3.40 -4.58
CA GLY A 299 -7.71 2.85 -5.31
C GLY A 299 -8.54 3.91 -6.02
N GLU A 300 -8.94 4.97 -5.32
CA GLU A 300 -9.70 6.09 -5.90
C GLU A 300 -8.92 6.78 -7.02
N GLU A 301 -7.65 7.14 -6.78
CA GLU A 301 -6.83 7.87 -7.76
C GLU A 301 -6.54 7.02 -9.01
N SER A 302 -6.42 5.70 -8.88
CA SER A 302 -6.24 4.82 -10.04
C SER A 302 -7.48 4.79 -10.95
N ILE A 303 -8.68 4.79 -10.38
CA ILE A 303 -9.93 4.89 -11.15
C ILE A 303 -10.07 6.28 -11.78
N ARG A 304 -9.76 7.36 -11.06
CA ARG A 304 -9.80 8.73 -11.60
C ARG A 304 -8.81 8.92 -12.75
N LEU A 305 -7.58 8.42 -12.58
CA LEU A 305 -6.58 8.47 -13.64
C LEU A 305 -7.04 7.68 -14.87
N LEU A 306 -7.55 6.46 -14.67
CA LEU A 306 -8.05 5.64 -15.78
C LEU A 306 -9.22 6.32 -16.51
N ASN A 307 -10.16 6.92 -15.78
CA ASN A 307 -11.25 7.69 -16.38
C ASN A 307 -10.75 8.88 -17.21
N SER A 308 -9.75 9.62 -16.73
CA SER A 308 -9.16 10.74 -17.48
C SER A 308 -8.44 10.27 -18.74
N VAL A 309 -7.79 9.09 -18.70
CA VAL A 309 -7.17 8.47 -19.89
C VAL A 309 -8.24 7.99 -20.89
N ILE A 310 -9.31 7.36 -20.41
CA ILE A 310 -10.46 6.93 -21.24
C ILE A 310 -11.08 8.13 -21.98
N ASN A 311 -11.24 9.26 -21.30
CA ASN A 311 -11.84 10.48 -21.86
C ASN A 311 -10.85 11.31 -22.71
N GLY A 312 -9.60 10.89 -22.86
CA GLY A 312 -8.57 11.63 -23.64
C GLY A 312 -8.09 12.92 -22.98
N GLU A 313 -8.37 13.13 -21.68
CA GLU A 313 -7.91 14.28 -20.90
C GLU A 313 -6.41 14.20 -20.59
N ILE A 314 -5.88 12.98 -20.49
CA ILE A 314 -4.47 12.67 -20.26
C ILE A 314 -4.00 11.70 -21.34
N THR A 315 -3.06 12.15 -22.18
CA THR A 315 -2.54 11.39 -23.33
C THR A 315 -1.09 10.97 -23.18
N ASN A 316 -0.34 11.58 -22.25
CA ASN A 316 1.04 11.24 -21.94
C ASN A 316 1.12 10.50 -20.60
N GLY A 317 2.08 9.62 -20.46
CA GLY A 317 2.31 8.87 -19.23
C GLY A 317 2.31 9.75 -17.98
N ARG A 318 1.66 9.31 -16.91
CA ARG A 318 1.55 10.05 -15.64
C ARG A 318 1.74 9.12 -14.47
N LYS A 319 2.60 9.52 -13.54
CA LYS A 319 2.78 8.84 -12.25
C LYS A 319 2.20 9.70 -11.13
N ILE A 320 1.39 9.09 -10.29
CA ILE A 320 0.81 9.70 -9.09
C ILE A 320 1.34 8.94 -7.89
N TYR A 321 2.06 9.64 -7.02
CA TYR A 321 2.51 9.08 -5.75
C TYR A 321 1.60 9.59 -4.64
N VAL A 322 0.89 8.65 -4.00
CA VAL A 322 0.02 8.94 -2.86
C VAL A 322 0.89 9.01 -1.60
N PRO A 323 0.75 10.06 -0.78
CA PRO A 323 1.54 10.19 0.44
C PRO A 323 1.33 9.03 1.41
N HIS A 324 2.41 8.55 2.00
CA HIS A 324 2.42 7.60 3.11
C HIS A 324 2.50 8.31 4.46
N LYS A 325 2.39 7.56 5.54
CA LYS A 325 2.55 8.04 6.92
C LYS A 325 3.21 6.96 7.77
N LEU A 326 4.25 7.31 8.51
CA LEU A 326 4.78 6.42 9.55
C LEU A 326 3.84 6.44 10.77
N VAL A 327 3.29 5.29 11.12
CA VAL A 327 2.46 5.07 12.31
C VAL A 327 3.32 4.42 13.37
N VAL A 328 3.82 5.23 14.30
CA VAL A 328 4.71 4.78 15.36
C VAL A 328 3.91 4.08 16.45
N ARG A 329 4.34 2.86 16.80
CA ARG A 329 3.76 2.01 17.85
C ARG A 329 4.86 1.38 18.71
N GLN A 330 4.52 0.34 19.48
CA GLN A 330 5.38 -0.27 20.49
C GLN A 330 6.63 -0.98 19.93
N SER A 331 6.57 -1.53 18.71
CA SER A 331 7.65 -2.37 18.18
C SER A 331 8.94 -1.65 17.83
N SER A 332 8.97 -0.32 17.85
CA SER A 332 10.16 0.48 17.51
C SER A 332 10.58 1.49 18.58
N VAL A 333 9.69 1.80 19.52
CA VAL A 333 9.95 2.80 20.56
C VAL A 333 10.09 2.12 21.91
N VAL A 334 11.25 2.32 22.55
CA VAL A 334 11.44 1.86 23.93
C VAL A 334 10.70 2.83 24.86
N PRO A 335 9.74 2.37 25.67
CA PRO A 335 9.08 3.22 26.63
C PRO A 335 10.12 3.86 27.56
N GLU A 336 10.02 5.16 27.82
CA GLU A 336 10.83 5.80 28.87
C GLU A 336 10.61 5.01 30.18
N ARG A 337 11.67 4.43 30.72
CA ARG A 337 11.62 3.78 32.03
C ARG A 337 11.34 4.87 33.06
N GLN A 338 10.12 4.87 33.61
CA GLN A 338 9.74 5.73 34.75
C GLN A 338 10.53 5.36 35.98
#